data_88f43aca702ed1742d67862a1aba611a
#
_entry.id   88f43aca702ed1742d67862a1aba611a
#
_cell.length_a   1.000
_cell.length_b   1.000
_cell.length_c   1.000
_cell.angle_alpha   90.00
_cell.angle_beta   90.00
_cell.angle_gamma   90.00
#
_symmetry.space_group_name_H-M   'P 1'
#
loop_
_entity.id
_entity.type
_entity.pdbx_description
1 polymer ?
#
loop_
_entity_poly.entity_id
_entity_poly.type
_entity_poly.pdbx_seq_one_letter_code
_entity_poly.pdbx_strand_id
1 'polypeptide(L)'
;MTGVHLSPRLDAGGGRGHPWRVKPTKLVFLCVASLLWGGHLSAQQNPAPAPQPAESGVQADPVGPDVIASAVAAVGKLGDEVVMGRYQAAIERMYPKWKERAANRAGGMQVLEKQLAGVAAQMVQQGVSMISCKPKGAPTVYQVAPGNRTVTVNGAKVEKYGYTKWLVMVPTVTRFRIMRKEDGQTPKPIVIDSTSYQVAVSDKGANNWTFIDGAGLSVADLRALFITLPQDMKLPAVEKKEVR
;
A
#
# COMPACT_ATOMS: atom_id res chain seq x y z
N MET A 1 29.15 -71.12 38.96
CA MET A 1 28.42 -70.81 37.72
C MET A 1 28.44 -69.28 37.59
N THR A 2 29.24 -68.85 36.72
CA THR A 2 29.74 -67.49 36.53
C THR A 2 28.75 -66.62 35.76
N GLY A 3 28.28 -65.50 36.39
CA GLY A 3 27.46 -64.44 35.74
C GLY A 3 28.32 -63.22 35.37
N VAL A 4 28.40 -62.99 34.09
CA VAL A 4 29.17 -61.85 33.52
C VAL A 4 28.33 -60.61 33.58
N HIS A 5 28.83 -59.59 34.30
CA HIS A 5 28.28 -58.26 34.36
C HIS A 5 28.87 -57.41 33.20
N LEU A 6 28.04 -57.03 32.25
CA LEU A 6 28.37 -56.06 31.20
C LEU A 6 27.75 -54.68 31.53
N SER A 7 28.60 -53.71 31.90
CA SER A 7 28.24 -52.31 32.03
C SER A 7 28.27 -51.60 30.65
N PRO A 8 27.27 -50.82 30.29
CA PRO A 8 27.41 -49.95 29.12
C PRO A 8 28.14 -48.65 29.45
N ARG A 9 29.16 -48.41 28.69
CA ARG A 9 29.98 -47.18 28.64
C ARG A 9 29.13 -46.01 28.13
N LEU A 10 28.98 -44.96 28.92
CA LEU A 10 28.42 -43.68 28.51
C LEU A 10 29.47 -42.89 27.74
N ASP A 11 29.35 -42.79 26.43
CA ASP A 11 30.08 -41.86 25.61
C ASP A 11 29.48 -40.46 25.77
N ALA A 12 30.23 -39.59 26.44
CA ALA A 12 29.95 -38.15 26.52
C ALA A 12 30.31 -37.47 25.21
N GLY A 13 29.42 -37.47 24.25
CA GLY A 13 29.50 -36.70 23.02
C GLY A 13 29.24 -35.23 23.30
N GLY A 14 30.32 -34.42 23.46
CA GLY A 14 30.24 -32.99 23.59
C GLY A 14 29.70 -32.31 22.30
N GLY A 15 28.41 -32.16 22.23
CA GLY A 15 27.75 -31.32 21.22
C GLY A 15 28.05 -29.86 21.47
N ARG A 16 28.99 -29.29 20.74
CA ARG A 16 29.21 -27.84 20.67
C ARG A 16 27.94 -27.24 20.07
N GLY A 17 27.12 -26.61 20.93
CA GLY A 17 25.99 -25.81 20.56
C GLY A 17 26.46 -24.64 19.66
N HIS A 18 26.15 -24.71 18.41
CA HIS A 18 26.26 -23.53 17.53
C HIS A 18 25.32 -22.47 18.06
N PRO A 19 25.82 -21.25 18.38
CA PRO A 19 24.94 -20.14 18.70
C PRO A 19 24.12 -19.86 17.45
N TRP A 20 22.82 -20.00 17.57
CA TRP A 20 21.85 -19.55 16.57
C TRP A 20 22.06 -18.05 16.37
N ARG A 21 22.85 -17.68 15.36
CA ARG A 21 22.88 -16.30 14.86
C ARG A 21 21.51 -16.03 14.27
N VAL A 22 20.61 -15.52 15.08
CA VAL A 22 19.39 -14.88 14.64
C VAL A 22 19.85 -13.66 13.82
N LYS A 23 19.85 -13.84 12.49
CA LYS A 23 20.02 -12.69 11.57
C LYS A 23 18.96 -11.68 11.95
N PRO A 24 19.31 -10.37 12.08
CA PRO A 24 18.28 -9.37 12.33
C PRO A 24 17.27 -9.44 11.21
N THR A 25 16.13 -10.02 11.51
CA THR A 25 14.98 -10.06 10.61
C THR A 25 14.68 -8.60 10.30
N LYS A 26 14.90 -8.19 9.06
CA LYS A 26 14.55 -6.87 8.58
C LYS A 26 13.10 -6.66 8.95
N LEU A 27 12.86 -5.77 9.90
CA LEU A 27 11.55 -5.43 10.40
C LEU A 27 10.81 -4.75 9.24
N VAL A 28 10.14 -5.58 8.43
CA VAL A 28 9.35 -5.13 7.29
C VAL A 28 8.07 -4.57 7.86
N PHE A 29 8.08 -3.25 8.09
CA PHE A 29 6.87 -2.51 8.39
C PHE A 29 6.00 -2.48 7.14
N LEU A 30 4.98 -3.25 7.19
CA LEU A 30 3.93 -3.28 6.21
C LEU A 30 2.92 -2.17 6.51
N CYS A 31 2.89 -1.15 5.68
CA CYS A 31 1.59 -0.63 5.26
C CYS A 31 0.87 -1.78 4.56
N VAL A 32 -0.44 -1.88 4.72
CA VAL A 32 -1.33 -3.01 4.42
C VAL A 32 -1.12 -3.71 3.05
N ALA A 33 -0.30 -3.15 2.16
CA ALA A 33 -0.05 -3.66 0.82
C ALA A 33 1.35 -4.23 0.56
N SER A 34 2.34 -4.04 1.44
CA SER A 34 3.74 -4.44 1.14
C SER A 34 4.07 -5.92 1.38
N LEU A 35 3.12 -6.74 1.83
CA LEU A 35 3.32 -8.19 2.08
C LEU A 35 3.43 -9.04 0.80
N LEU A 36 3.16 -8.47 -0.37
CA LEU A 36 3.11 -9.25 -1.62
C LEU A 36 4.36 -9.12 -2.51
N TRP A 37 5.42 -8.43 -2.07
CA TRP A 37 6.58 -8.15 -2.92
C TRP A 37 7.88 -8.78 -2.40
N GLY A 38 7.89 -10.08 -2.27
CA GLY A 38 9.10 -10.92 -2.19
C GLY A 38 9.24 -11.74 -3.47
N GLY A 39 9.46 -11.12 -4.63
CA GLY A 39 9.60 -11.80 -5.92
C GLY A 39 10.79 -11.28 -6.71
N HIS A 40 11.68 -12.21 -7.04
CA HIS A 40 12.94 -12.12 -7.78
C HIS A 40 13.02 -11.00 -8.83
N LEU A 41 14.11 -10.24 -8.77
CA LEU A 41 14.63 -9.41 -9.87
C LEU A 41 15.07 -10.33 -11.01
N SER A 42 14.19 -10.60 -11.96
CA SER A 42 14.59 -11.04 -13.30
C SER A 42 14.89 -9.80 -14.10
N ALA A 43 16.13 -9.63 -14.49
CA ALA A 43 16.56 -8.63 -15.46
C ALA A 43 15.80 -8.85 -16.77
N GLN A 44 14.81 -8.01 -17.03
CA GLN A 44 14.05 -8.03 -18.28
C GLN A 44 14.67 -7.01 -19.23
N GLN A 45 15.15 -7.50 -20.34
CA GLN A 45 15.67 -6.73 -21.47
C GLN A 45 14.67 -5.62 -21.84
N ASN A 46 15.17 -4.39 -21.98
CA ASN A 46 14.43 -3.26 -22.50
C ASN A 46 13.86 -3.59 -23.89
N PRO A 47 12.53 -3.67 -24.08
CA PRO A 47 11.95 -3.57 -25.40
C PRO A 47 12.13 -2.14 -25.91
N ALA A 48 12.35 -2.01 -27.22
CA ALA A 48 12.47 -0.75 -27.92
C ALA A 48 11.35 0.24 -27.54
N PRO A 49 11.60 1.56 -27.53
CA PRO A 49 10.60 2.55 -27.14
C PRO A 49 9.37 2.39 -28.04
N ALA A 50 8.26 2.05 -27.42
CA ALA A 50 6.97 2.05 -28.09
C ALA A 50 6.67 3.48 -28.61
N PRO A 51 6.04 3.62 -29.79
CA PRO A 51 5.70 4.92 -30.33
C PRO A 51 4.93 5.73 -29.28
N GLN A 52 5.37 6.97 -29.04
CA GLN A 52 4.71 7.90 -28.13
C GLN A 52 3.25 7.99 -28.55
N PRO A 53 2.28 7.79 -27.62
CA PRO A 53 0.89 8.09 -27.94
C PRO A 53 0.83 9.56 -28.32
N ALA A 54 0.34 9.85 -29.51
CA ALA A 54 0.01 11.20 -29.94
C ALA A 54 -0.73 11.88 -28.77
N GLU A 55 -0.36 13.13 -28.44
CA GLU A 55 -1.04 13.94 -27.44
C GLU A 55 -2.54 13.85 -27.74
N SER A 56 -3.24 13.08 -26.93
CA SER A 56 -4.68 12.92 -27.10
C SER A 56 -5.25 14.31 -26.86
N GLY A 57 -5.83 14.93 -27.89
CA GLY A 57 -6.42 16.28 -27.81
C GLY A 57 -7.64 16.36 -26.88
N VAL A 58 -7.59 15.61 -25.77
CA VAL A 58 -8.62 15.58 -24.74
C VAL A 58 -8.45 16.79 -23.85
N GLN A 59 -9.38 17.71 -23.97
CA GLN A 59 -9.39 18.91 -23.16
C GLN A 59 -9.56 18.58 -21.67
N ALA A 60 -8.62 19.06 -20.86
CA ALA A 60 -8.70 18.95 -19.41
C ALA A 60 -9.76 19.92 -18.85
N ASP A 61 -10.55 19.45 -17.89
CA ASP A 61 -11.48 20.33 -17.18
C ASP A 61 -10.75 21.09 -16.05
N PRO A 62 -11.23 22.27 -15.63
CA PRO A 62 -10.69 22.94 -14.47
C PRO A 62 -10.90 22.09 -13.21
N VAL A 63 -9.88 22.01 -12.35
CA VAL A 63 -9.96 21.31 -11.07
C VAL A 63 -10.58 22.24 -10.04
N GLY A 64 -11.79 21.94 -9.62
CA GLY A 64 -12.45 22.67 -8.53
C GLY A 64 -11.81 22.36 -7.16
N PRO A 65 -11.79 23.34 -6.23
CA PRO A 65 -11.27 23.12 -4.87
C PRO A 65 -12.07 22.06 -4.10
N ASP A 66 -13.33 21.86 -4.41
CA ASP A 66 -14.22 20.84 -3.86
C ASP A 66 -13.75 19.42 -4.17
N VAL A 67 -13.17 19.17 -5.34
CA VAL A 67 -12.59 17.89 -5.73
C VAL A 67 -11.45 17.51 -4.79
N ILE A 68 -10.53 18.45 -4.55
CA ILE A 68 -9.39 18.25 -3.66
C ILE A 68 -9.88 18.04 -2.22
N ALA A 69 -10.75 18.92 -1.74
CA ALA A 69 -11.28 18.83 -0.37
C ALA A 69 -12.01 17.51 -0.13
N SER A 70 -12.81 17.06 -1.08
CA SER A 70 -13.56 15.80 -1.00
C SER A 70 -12.64 14.58 -1.01
N ALA A 71 -11.59 14.56 -1.84
CA ALA A 71 -10.60 13.49 -1.86
C ALA A 71 -9.82 13.41 -0.54
N VAL A 72 -9.36 14.56 -0.02
CA VAL A 72 -8.65 14.65 1.27
C VAL A 72 -9.53 14.18 2.42
N ALA A 73 -10.79 14.61 2.47
CA ALA A 73 -11.74 14.17 3.48
C ALA A 73 -11.99 12.65 3.40
N ALA A 74 -12.11 12.10 2.20
CA ALA A 74 -12.32 10.67 2.00
C ALA A 74 -11.11 9.83 2.44
N VAL A 75 -9.87 10.30 2.17
CA VAL A 75 -8.64 9.66 2.66
C VAL A 75 -8.55 9.77 4.18
N GLY A 76 -8.90 10.92 4.76
CA GLY A 76 -8.94 11.10 6.22
C GLY A 76 -9.90 10.12 6.88
N LYS A 77 -11.12 9.99 6.33
CA LYS A 77 -12.11 9.02 6.82
C LYS A 77 -11.62 7.58 6.73
N LEU A 78 -10.99 7.19 5.62
CA LEU A 78 -10.38 5.87 5.49
C LEU A 78 -9.31 5.64 6.55
N GLY A 79 -8.44 6.64 6.79
CA GLY A 79 -7.42 6.59 7.82
C GLY A 79 -8.00 6.37 9.22
N ASP A 80 -9.08 7.06 9.56
CA ASP A 80 -9.77 6.89 10.85
C ASP A 80 -10.38 5.50 11.00
N GLU A 81 -10.97 4.93 9.94
CA GLU A 81 -11.47 3.55 9.95
C GLU A 81 -10.35 2.55 10.25
N VAL A 82 -9.22 2.69 9.57
CA VAL A 82 -8.07 1.79 9.74
C VAL A 82 -7.46 1.91 11.14
N VAL A 83 -7.34 3.13 11.68
CA VAL A 83 -6.87 3.36 13.06
C VAL A 83 -7.78 2.70 14.09
N MET A 84 -9.08 2.70 13.85
CA MET A 84 -10.07 2.01 14.70
C MET A 84 -10.09 0.49 14.50
N GLY A 85 -9.16 -0.07 13.70
CA GLY A 85 -9.09 -1.51 13.42
C GLY A 85 -10.10 -2.00 12.39
N ARG A 86 -10.85 -1.12 11.72
CA ARG A 86 -11.81 -1.48 10.67
C ARG A 86 -11.12 -1.63 9.31
N TYR A 87 -10.16 -2.54 9.23
CA TYR A 87 -9.34 -2.78 8.02
C TYR A 87 -10.17 -3.25 6.82
N GLN A 88 -11.34 -3.86 7.08
CA GLN A 88 -12.26 -4.29 6.03
C GLN A 88 -12.70 -3.11 5.14
N ALA A 89 -12.85 -1.90 5.71
CA ALA A 89 -13.17 -0.70 4.95
C ALA A 89 -12.11 -0.36 3.88
N ALA A 90 -10.83 -0.62 4.16
CA ALA A 90 -9.77 -0.42 3.17
C ALA A 90 -9.85 -1.44 2.02
N ILE A 91 -10.24 -2.68 2.31
CA ILE A 91 -10.42 -3.74 1.30
C ILE A 91 -11.64 -3.42 0.41
N GLU A 92 -12.74 -3.02 1.00
CA GLU A 92 -13.99 -2.71 0.30
C GLU A 92 -13.84 -1.48 -0.60
N ARG A 93 -13.11 -0.46 -0.12
CA ARG A 93 -12.89 0.79 -0.85
C ARG A 93 -11.63 0.78 -1.72
N MET A 94 -10.98 -0.36 -1.87
CA MET A 94 -9.86 -0.48 -2.81
C MET A 94 -10.34 -0.25 -4.24
N TYR A 95 -9.56 0.48 -5.05
CA TYR A 95 -9.88 0.71 -6.45
C TYR A 95 -10.08 -0.63 -7.20
N PRO A 96 -11.23 -0.87 -7.88
CA PRO A 96 -11.60 -2.21 -8.34
C PRO A 96 -10.56 -2.87 -9.25
N LYS A 97 -10.05 -2.15 -10.26
CA LYS A 97 -9.01 -2.69 -11.16
C LYS A 97 -7.68 -3.00 -10.45
N TRP A 98 -7.36 -2.25 -9.40
CA TRP A 98 -6.20 -2.53 -8.56
C TRP A 98 -6.43 -3.75 -7.68
N LYS A 99 -7.62 -3.87 -7.10
CA LYS A 99 -8.03 -5.04 -6.29
C LYS A 99 -7.96 -6.32 -7.12
N GLU A 100 -8.48 -6.30 -8.34
CA GLU A 100 -8.41 -7.42 -9.27
C GLU A 100 -6.96 -7.81 -9.60
N ARG A 101 -6.11 -6.82 -9.92
CA ARG A 101 -4.68 -7.05 -10.20
C ARG A 101 -3.95 -7.62 -8.99
N ALA A 102 -4.24 -7.14 -7.79
CA ALA A 102 -3.68 -7.66 -6.55
C ALA A 102 -4.16 -9.10 -6.28
N ALA A 103 -5.44 -9.37 -6.52
CA ALA A 103 -6.01 -10.70 -6.38
C ALA A 103 -5.36 -11.71 -7.34
N ASN A 104 -5.14 -11.35 -8.59
CA ASN A 104 -4.47 -12.20 -9.57
C ASN A 104 -3.04 -12.55 -9.14
N ARG A 105 -2.31 -11.58 -8.54
CA ARG A 105 -0.97 -11.81 -8.00
C ARG A 105 -0.98 -12.68 -6.73
N ALA A 106 -2.02 -12.59 -5.92
CA ALA A 106 -2.17 -13.34 -4.68
C ALA A 106 -2.62 -14.81 -4.89
N GLY A 107 -3.08 -15.16 -6.08
CA GLY A 107 -3.68 -16.46 -6.39
C GLY A 107 -5.18 -16.52 -6.20
N GLY A 108 -5.87 -15.37 -6.21
CA GLY A 108 -7.31 -15.23 -6.18
C GLY A 108 -7.83 -14.23 -5.14
N MET A 109 -9.09 -13.81 -5.32
CA MET A 109 -9.72 -12.80 -4.45
C MET A 109 -9.80 -13.25 -2.99
N GLN A 110 -10.20 -14.49 -2.75
CA GLN A 110 -10.30 -15.03 -1.40
C GLN A 110 -8.94 -15.08 -0.68
N VAL A 111 -7.86 -15.39 -1.41
CA VAL A 111 -6.50 -15.42 -0.87
C VAL A 111 -6.07 -13.99 -0.50
N LEU A 112 -6.30 -13.02 -1.37
CA LEU A 112 -6.02 -11.61 -1.11
C LEU A 112 -6.77 -11.12 0.15
N GLU A 113 -8.07 -11.35 0.23
CA GLU A 113 -8.89 -10.91 1.36
C GLU A 113 -8.45 -11.56 2.67
N LYS A 114 -8.13 -12.85 2.65
CA LYS A 114 -7.57 -13.56 3.83
C LYS A 114 -6.22 -13.00 4.27
N GLN A 115 -5.33 -12.70 3.31
CA GLN A 115 -4.03 -12.08 3.61
C GLN A 115 -4.21 -10.70 4.24
N LEU A 116 -5.05 -9.85 3.64
CA LEU A 116 -5.30 -8.50 4.14
C LEU A 116 -5.97 -8.51 5.53
N ALA A 117 -6.93 -9.40 5.76
CA ALA A 117 -7.55 -9.58 7.08
C ALA A 117 -6.53 -10.07 8.13
N GLY A 118 -5.56 -10.90 7.72
CA GLY A 118 -4.49 -11.40 8.61
C GLY A 118 -3.51 -10.32 9.05
N VAL A 119 -3.35 -9.23 8.29
CA VAL A 119 -2.39 -8.15 8.60
C VAL A 119 -2.67 -7.53 9.96
N ALA A 120 -3.94 -7.29 10.30
CA ALA A 120 -4.33 -6.73 11.58
C ALA A 120 -3.88 -7.59 12.77
N ALA A 121 -4.14 -8.88 12.69
CA ALA A 121 -3.72 -9.84 13.71
C ALA A 121 -2.19 -9.91 13.82
N GLN A 122 -1.49 -9.89 12.70
CA GLN A 122 -0.03 -9.88 12.66
C GLN A 122 0.55 -8.60 13.30
N MET A 123 -0.03 -7.43 13.05
CA MET A 123 0.41 -6.18 13.70
C MET A 123 0.30 -6.28 15.22
N VAL A 124 -0.83 -6.77 15.74
CA VAL A 124 -1.05 -6.98 17.18
C VAL A 124 -0.01 -7.94 17.76
N GLN A 125 0.23 -9.08 17.10
CA GLN A 125 1.23 -10.06 17.53
C GLN A 125 2.65 -9.51 17.56
N GLN A 126 2.96 -8.58 16.67
CA GLN A 126 4.27 -7.89 16.60
C GLN A 126 4.36 -6.69 17.55
N GLY A 127 3.34 -6.42 18.36
CA GLY A 127 3.30 -5.27 19.26
C GLY A 127 3.25 -3.93 18.51
N VAL A 128 2.70 -3.94 17.30
CA VAL A 128 2.49 -2.74 16.47
C VAL A 128 1.07 -2.24 16.65
N SER A 129 0.91 -0.99 17.01
CA SER A 129 -0.39 -0.31 17.05
C SER A 129 -0.35 1.00 16.26
N MET A 130 -1.39 1.22 15.46
CA MET A 130 -1.57 2.47 14.73
C MET A 130 -2.22 3.52 15.66
N ILE A 131 -1.59 4.69 15.79
CA ILE A 131 -2.07 5.80 16.64
C ILE A 131 -2.92 6.76 15.82
N SER A 132 -2.46 7.08 14.59
CA SER A 132 -3.16 7.99 13.70
C SER A 132 -2.78 7.74 12.25
N CYS A 133 -3.67 8.06 11.32
CA CYS A 133 -3.40 8.10 9.88
C CYS A 133 -4.13 9.30 9.31
N LYS A 134 -3.39 10.34 8.92
CA LYS A 134 -3.97 11.63 8.52
C LYS A 134 -3.36 12.14 7.22
N PRO A 135 -4.16 12.78 6.35
CA PRO A 135 -3.64 13.56 5.24
C PRO A 135 -2.70 14.66 5.74
N LYS A 136 -1.55 14.84 5.06
CA LYS A 136 -0.58 15.88 5.39
C LYS A 136 0.24 16.26 4.15
N GLY A 137 0.10 17.47 3.71
CA GLY A 137 0.79 18.01 2.54
C GLY A 137 -0.18 18.39 1.42
N ALA A 138 0.36 18.91 0.33
CA ALA A 138 -0.42 19.33 -0.83
C ALA A 138 -0.75 18.14 -1.74
N PRO A 139 -2.03 17.89 -2.05
CA PRO A 139 -2.41 16.85 -3.00
C PRO A 139 -2.03 17.23 -4.43
N THR A 140 -1.76 16.20 -5.26
CA THR A 140 -1.57 16.37 -6.70
C THR A 140 -2.72 15.73 -7.45
N VAL A 141 -3.32 16.45 -8.40
CA VAL A 141 -4.51 16.01 -9.13
C VAL A 141 -4.17 15.72 -10.58
N TYR A 142 -4.66 14.59 -11.07
CA TYR A 142 -4.62 14.19 -12.48
C TYR A 142 -6.02 13.88 -12.97
N GLN A 143 -6.21 14.05 -14.27
CA GLN A 143 -7.41 13.63 -14.98
C GLN A 143 -7.08 12.40 -15.79
N VAL A 144 -7.88 11.34 -15.64
CA VAL A 144 -7.57 10.03 -16.20
C VAL A 144 -8.80 9.37 -16.82
N ALA A 145 -8.58 8.26 -17.53
CA ALA A 145 -9.62 7.48 -18.19
C ALA A 145 -10.43 8.31 -19.20
N PRO A 146 -9.86 8.62 -20.38
CA PRO A 146 -10.60 9.31 -21.45
C PRO A 146 -11.79 8.47 -21.91
N GLY A 147 -12.91 9.14 -22.19
CA GLY A 147 -14.16 8.49 -22.59
C GLY A 147 -15.32 9.48 -22.69
N ASN A 148 -16.47 9.01 -23.09
CA ASN A 148 -17.69 9.80 -23.09
C ASN A 148 -18.27 9.92 -21.69
N ARG A 149 -18.75 11.11 -21.34
CA ARG A 149 -19.48 11.37 -20.10
C ARG A 149 -20.62 12.34 -20.35
N THR A 150 -21.71 12.13 -19.64
CA THR A 150 -22.83 13.06 -19.66
C THR A 150 -22.51 14.28 -18.76
N VAL A 151 -22.60 15.47 -19.33
CA VAL A 151 -22.48 16.74 -18.62
C VAL A 151 -23.76 17.54 -18.76
N THR A 152 -24.09 18.36 -17.78
CA THR A 152 -25.24 19.27 -17.89
C THR A 152 -24.72 20.64 -18.36
N VAL A 153 -25.20 21.07 -19.53
CA VAL A 153 -24.90 22.39 -20.10
C VAL A 153 -26.23 23.11 -20.29
N ASN A 154 -26.40 24.26 -19.67
CA ASN A 154 -27.64 25.05 -19.70
C ASN A 154 -28.92 24.24 -19.39
N GLY A 155 -28.84 23.32 -18.43
CA GLY A 155 -29.94 22.46 -18.01
C GLY A 155 -30.18 21.22 -18.91
N ALA A 156 -29.53 21.11 -20.05
CA ALA A 156 -29.61 19.95 -20.94
C ALA A 156 -28.47 18.96 -20.69
N LYS A 157 -28.78 17.66 -20.74
CA LYS A 157 -27.78 16.60 -20.68
C LYS A 157 -27.14 16.43 -22.06
N VAL A 158 -25.80 16.60 -22.12
CA VAL A 158 -25.01 16.50 -23.36
C VAL A 158 -23.88 15.48 -23.13
N GLU A 159 -23.63 14.63 -24.10
CA GLU A 159 -22.44 13.78 -24.11
C GLU A 159 -21.21 14.58 -24.52
N LYS A 160 -20.16 14.50 -23.71
CA LYS A 160 -18.87 15.13 -23.98
C LYS A 160 -17.76 14.10 -23.87
N TYR A 161 -16.91 14.02 -24.88
CA TYR A 161 -15.68 13.26 -24.79
C TYR A 161 -14.65 14.01 -23.94
N GLY A 162 -14.05 13.35 -22.97
CA GLY A 162 -13.08 13.96 -22.07
C GLY A 162 -12.57 12.96 -21.04
N TYR A 163 -11.83 13.42 -20.05
CA TYR A 163 -11.46 12.56 -18.93
C TYR A 163 -12.67 12.30 -18.03
N THR A 164 -12.91 11.03 -17.70
CA THR A 164 -14.07 10.59 -16.92
C THR A 164 -13.80 10.49 -15.42
N LYS A 165 -12.52 10.45 -15.01
CA LYS A 165 -12.15 10.24 -13.60
C LYS A 165 -11.16 11.29 -13.12
N TRP A 166 -11.27 11.60 -11.82
CA TRP A 166 -10.24 12.25 -11.04
C TRP A 166 -9.33 11.20 -10.42
N LEU A 167 -8.02 11.45 -10.43
CA LEU A 167 -7.01 10.76 -9.66
C LEU A 167 -6.29 11.79 -8.80
N VAL A 168 -6.39 11.65 -7.48
CA VAL A 168 -5.81 12.59 -6.52
C VAL A 168 -4.80 11.84 -5.65
N MET A 169 -3.53 12.20 -5.75
CA MET A 169 -2.50 11.70 -4.83
C MET A 169 -2.52 12.55 -3.57
N VAL A 170 -2.92 11.97 -2.48
CA VAL A 170 -3.04 12.63 -1.17
C VAL A 170 -1.90 12.16 -0.27
N PRO A 171 -0.91 13.01 0.05
CA PRO A 171 0.14 12.66 1.01
C PRO A 171 -0.46 12.39 2.39
N THR A 172 0.08 11.40 3.10
CA THR A 172 -0.39 10.98 4.42
C THR A 172 0.76 10.79 5.39
N VAL A 173 0.49 10.96 6.67
CA VAL A 173 1.39 10.54 7.75
C VAL A 173 0.64 9.57 8.64
N THR A 174 1.22 8.39 8.80
CA THR A 174 0.73 7.36 9.72
C THR A 174 1.68 7.26 10.90
N ARG A 175 1.15 7.36 12.11
CA ARG A 175 1.90 7.22 13.36
C ARG A 175 1.66 5.86 13.96
N PHE A 176 2.75 5.14 14.25
CA PHE A 176 2.73 3.82 14.86
C PHE A 176 3.41 3.84 16.21
N ARG A 177 2.91 3.04 17.16
CA ARG A 177 3.66 2.59 18.32
C ARG A 177 4.15 1.17 18.05
N ILE A 178 5.44 0.92 18.29
CA ILE A 178 6.05 -0.40 18.18
C ILE A 178 6.83 -0.72 19.43
N MET A 179 6.94 -2.01 19.75
CA MET A 179 7.80 -2.46 20.86
C MET A 179 9.18 -2.82 20.28
N ARG A 180 10.19 -1.98 20.57
CA ARG A 180 11.58 -2.30 20.21
C ARG A 180 12.19 -3.16 21.31
N LYS A 181 12.69 -4.33 20.92
CA LYS A 181 13.46 -5.22 21.78
C LYS A 181 14.93 -5.11 21.39
N GLU A 182 15.75 -4.65 22.30
CA GLU A 182 17.21 -4.70 22.22
C GLU A 182 17.71 -5.92 22.99
N ASP A 183 18.85 -6.50 22.55
CA ASP A 183 19.37 -7.73 23.17
C ASP A 183 19.63 -7.50 24.67
N GLY A 184 19.04 -8.37 25.51
CA GLY A 184 19.17 -8.30 26.96
C GLY A 184 18.36 -7.20 27.66
N GLN A 185 17.57 -6.39 26.94
CA GLN A 185 16.75 -5.33 27.52
C GLN A 185 15.27 -5.65 27.49
N THR A 186 14.53 -5.06 28.43
CA THR A 186 13.06 -5.07 28.41
C THR A 186 12.57 -4.29 27.17
N PRO A 187 11.59 -4.83 26.40
CA PRO A 187 11.02 -4.14 25.25
C PRO A 187 10.53 -2.74 25.61
N LYS A 188 10.94 -1.72 24.85
CA LYS A 188 10.52 -0.32 25.06
C LYS A 188 9.62 0.13 23.93
N PRO A 189 8.51 0.86 24.24
CA PRO A 189 7.67 1.44 23.20
C PRO A 189 8.40 2.60 22.53
N ILE A 190 8.42 2.61 21.21
CA ILE A 190 8.86 3.74 20.39
C ILE A 190 7.75 4.16 19.46
N VAL A 191 7.77 5.42 19.04
CA VAL A 191 6.81 5.99 18.10
C VAL A 191 7.51 6.28 16.79
N ILE A 192 6.89 5.85 15.69
CA ILE A 192 7.39 6.06 14.33
C ILE A 192 6.33 6.80 13.52
N ASP A 193 6.73 7.89 12.88
CA ASP A 193 5.95 8.52 11.81
C ASP A 193 6.39 7.94 10.46
N SER A 194 5.43 7.42 9.71
CA SER A 194 5.60 6.94 8.34
C SER A 194 4.89 7.88 7.39
N THR A 195 5.66 8.61 6.58
CA THR A 195 5.14 9.42 5.48
C THR A 195 4.87 8.48 4.30
N SER A 196 3.71 8.62 3.69
CA SER A 196 3.28 7.87 2.51
C SER A 196 2.25 8.70 1.74
N TYR A 197 1.48 8.08 0.86
CA TYR A 197 0.36 8.72 0.17
C TYR A 197 -0.73 7.71 -0.17
N GLN A 198 -1.95 8.20 -0.37
CA GLN A 198 -3.06 7.43 -0.93
C GLN A 198 -3.41 8.00 -2.30
N VAL A 199 -3.63 7.13 -3.27
CA VAL A 199 -4.17 7.51 -4.58
C VAL A 199 -5.68 7.33 -4.53
N ALA A 200 -6.40 8.44 -4.46
CA ALA A 200 -7.86 8.47 -4.47
C ALA A 200 -8.36 8.60 -5.91
N VAL A 201 -9.26 7.71 -6.33
CA VAL A 201 -9.85 7.69 -7.67
C VAL A 201 -11.35 7.77 -7.56
N SER A 202 -11.97 8.68 -8.31
CA SER A 202 -13.43 8.86 -8.37
C SER A 202 -13.88 9.18 -9.78
N ASP A 203 -15.11 8.81 -10.12
CA ASP A 203 -15.78 9.34 -11.30
C ASP A 203 -16.03 10.84 -11.13
N LYS A 204 -15.86 11.60 -12.22
CA LYS A 204 -16.13 13.05 -12.19
C LYS A 204 -17.59 13.31 -11.87
N GLY A 205 -17.81 14.15 -10.86
CA GLY A 205 -19.17 14.53 -10.41
C GLY A 205 -19.80 13.55 -9.40
N ALA A 206 -19.16 12.40 -9.08
CA ALA A 206 -19.75 11.41 -8.19
C ALA A 206 -19.19 11.40 -6.76
N ASN A 207 -17.95 11.87 -6.54
CA ASN A 207 -17.26 11.82 -5.24
C ASN A 207 -17.24 10.43 -4.58
N ASN A 208 -17.32 9.37 -5.39
CA ASN A 208 -17.34 7.95 -4.99
C ASN A 208 -15.90 7.41 -4.86
N TRP A 209 -15.12 8.00 -3.95
CA TRP A 209 -13.70 7.74 -3.82
C TRP A 209 -13.38 6.29 -3.48
N THR A 210 -12.50 5.70 -4.28
CA THR A 210 -11.83 4.42 -4.07
C THR A 210 -10.32 4.64 -4.01
N PHE A 211 -9.55 3.71 -3.43
CA PHE A 211 -8.18 3.99 -3.04
C PHE A 211 -7.18 2.95 -3.54
N ILE A 212 -5.95 3.42 -3.79
CA ILE A 212 -4.77 2.58 -3.98
C ILE A 212 -3.73 3.06 -2.96
N ASP A 213 -3.19 2.13 -2.16
CA ASP A 213 -2.11 2.47 -1.24
C ASP A 213 -0.83 2.81 -2.01
N GLY A 214 -0.21 3.93 -1.66
CA GLY A 214 1.00 4.43 -2.29
C GLY A 214 2.27 3.70 -1.87
N ALA A 215 2.25 2.94 -0.77
CA ALA A 215 3.43 2.21 -0.32
C ALA A 215 3.81 1.09 -1.30
N GLY A 216 4.99 1.23 -1.92
CA GLY A 216 5.47 0.27 -2.92
C GLY A 216 4.84 0.40 -4.31
N LEU A 217 3.98 1.40 -4.53
CA LEU A 217 3.39 1.69 -5.83
C LEU A 217 4.42 2.37 -6.73
N SER A 218 4.54 1.90 -7.98
CA SER A 218 5.40 2.49 -8.99
C SER A 218 4.62 3.33 -10.01
N VAL A 219 5.32 4.22 -10.73
CA VAL A 219 4.73 4.95 -11.86
C VAL A 219 4.22 3.98 -12.93
N ALA A 220 4.94 2.87 -13.17
CA ALA A 220 4.55 1.84 -14.12
C ALA A 220 3.22 1.16 -13.71
N ASP A 221 3.01 0.92 -12.41
CA ASP A 221 1.75 0.35 -11.91
C ASP A 221 0.56 1.30 -12.15
N LEU A 222 0.74 2.59 -11.87
CA LEU A 222 -0.30 3.59 -12.14
C LEU A 222 -0.58 3.74 -13.63
N ARG A 223 0.46 3.78 -14.47
CA ARG A 223 0.30 3.86 -15.92
C ARG A 223 -0.35 2.62 -16.54
N ALA A 224 -0.13 1.45 -15.95
CA ALA A 224 -0.83 0.22 -16.36
C ALA A 224 -2.34 0.24 -16.05
N LEU A 225 -2.78 1.11 -15.12
CA LEU A 225 -4.20 1.36 -14.84
C LEU A 225 -4.73 2.56 -15.63
N PHE A 226 -3.88 3.58 -15.83
CA PHE A 226 -4.22 4.88 -16.40
C PHE A 226 -3.13 5.33 -17.36
N ILE A 227 -3.20 4.85 -18.60
CA ILE A 227 -2.15 5.07 -19.62
C ILE A 227 -1.88 6.55 -19.93
N THR A 228 -2.84 7.42 -19.65
CA THR A 228 -2.74 8.89 -19.86
C THR A 228 -1.90 9.61 -18.82
N LEU A 229 -1.46 8.94 -17.75
CA LEU A 229 -0.58 9.56 -16.77
C LEU A 229 0.80 9.85 -17.38
N PRO A 230 1.43 10.99 -17.05
CA PRO A 230 2.78 11.33 -17.52
C PRO A 230 3.81 10.25 -17.16
N GLN A 231 4.79 10.03 -18.03
CA GLN A 231 5.87 9.06 -17.75
C GLN A 231 6.84 9.56 -16.67
N ASP A 232 7.01 10.87 -16.63
CA ASP A 232 7.90 11.60 -15.73
C ASP A 232 7.23 12.04 -14.43
N MET A 233 5.97 11.59 -14.19
CA MET A 233 5.27 11.92 -12.95
C MET A 233 6.07 11.50 -11.73
N LYS A 234 6.11 12.38 -10.72
CA LYS A 234 6.79 12.10 -9.45
C LYS A 234 5.79 11.58 -8.43
N LEU A 235 6.14 10.46 -7.81
CA LEU A 235 5.38 9.93 -6.68
C LEU A 235 5.88 10.61 -5.38
N PRO A 236 5.00 10.87 -4.40
CA PRO A 236 5.41 11.35 -3.09
C PRO A 236 6.38 10.37 -2.41
N ALA A 237 7.34 10.92 -1.67
CA ALA A 237 8.31 10.12 -0.94
C ALA A 237 7.63 9.25 0.14
N VAL A 238 8.16 8.04 0.33
CA VAL A 238 7.77 7.14 1.42
C VAL A 238 8.94 7.04 2.39
N GLU A 239 8.77 7.58 3.59
CA GLU A 239 9.82 7.69 4.59
C GLU A 239 9.32 7.25 5.96
N LYS A 240 10.23 6.81 6.82
CA LYS A 240 9.94 6.48 8.22
C LYS A 240 10.91 7.21 9.13
N LYS A 241 10.37 7.85 10.16
CA LYS A 241 11.13 8.61 11.14
C LYS A 241 10.68 8.27 12.55
N GLU A 242 11.63 7.99 13.43
CA GLU A 242 11.36 7.85 14.85
C GLU A 242 11.06 9.23 15.45
N VAL A 243 9.97 9.31 16.20
CA VAL A 243 9.56 10.52 16.94
C VAL A 243 10.15 10.41 18.34
N ARG A 244 10.97 11.36 18.70
CA ARG A 244 11.56 11.48 20.04
C ARG A 244 10.65 12.31 20.93
#